data_dc8adfc3055731ff6d4fb59fd999a0fc
#
_entry.id   dc8adfc3055731ff6d4fb59fd999a0fc
#
_cell.length_a   1.000
_cell.length_b   1.000
_cell.length_c   1.000
_cell.angle_alpha   90.00
_cell.angle_beta   90.00
_cell.angle_gamma   90.00
#
_symmetry.space_group_name_H-M   'P 1'
#
loop_
_entity.id
_entity.type
_entity.pdbx_description
1 polymer ?
#
loop_
_entity_poly.entity_id
_entity_poly.type
_entity_poly.pdbx_seq_one_letter_code
_entity_poly.pdbx_strand_id
1 'polypeptide(L)'
;MYFKCSIRRNPETGAISGYYRLVESYRNNDDRICHRTILNVGFMEDTTVEQRHKIQAMLNDKYEMKQHIFRETDPIVNGYVSALWQRIIEEKRLDIGTIEKRSRMIDADTMVHSNAREAGSEWMCHQTWDRLGLSSLLASQGWTDEQIGLAAAHVVSRAVYPASELRTSRWMKENSAVCELTGYDMDKVTKDKLYQSALDLYELKDVLEKHLSAKTNEIFDLQDKIILYDLTNTYFEGSKTESKLAKFGRSKEQRSDAKLVVLALVVNMEGFIKYSAIHEGNMSDSKTLPEMIDKLRTHTCTQTAVVVLDAGIATEENLKLITEKGYHYLCVSRSKLKDYTIDPNRLTVMMETKSKQNVWIKAIQTDSDTDYYLEIKSDAKTVKEQSMATQFEDRFEAYLARIQQALQAKGGVKKADKVWERIGRAKEKYPSVHHYYDIKVSVDETKGIATALHWEKQETQHQARETQYGMYFLRTSLKITDEVIIWNIYNTIREIEHTFRTLKTELDLRPIYHKTDKATMAHLHLGVLAYWLVNTIRCQLKSHGINYSWTEIVRIGNTQKIITTSGQNTFDKTVTVRKCTQPNEKLSQLLQLLKIPPKPFGRRKSVVHKLLPRKNENIQNQSFMSG
;
A
#
# COMPACT_ATOMS: atom_id res chain seq x y z
N MET A 1 -0.20 60.77 0.88
CA MET A 1 -1.43 61.32 0.24
C MET A 1 -2.21 62.13 1.29
N TYR A 2 -2.95 63.18 0.91
CA TYR A 2 -3.77 63.96 1.82
C TYR A 2 -5.03 64.44 1.10
N PHE A 3 -6.08 64.75 1.89
CA PHE A 3 -7.31 65.36 1.35
C PHE A 3 -7.14 66.84 1.12
N LYS A 4 -7.38 67.29 -0.13
CA LYS A 4 -7.50 68.70 -0.49
C LYS A 4 -8.98 69.01 -0.62
N CYS A 5 -9.47 69.96 0.18
CA CYS A 5 -10.85 70.36 0.19
C CYS A 5 -11.05 71.61 -0.70
N SER A 6 -12.16 71.71 -1.41
CA SER A 6 -12.67 72.92 -2.08
C SER A 6 -14.16 73.00 -1.79
N ILE A 7 -14.62 74.20 -1.47
CA ILE A 7 -16.05 74.46 -1.21
C ILE A 7 -16.80 74.48 -2.53
N ARG A 8 -17.81 73.62 -2.66
CA ARG A 8 -18.65 73.50 -3.86
C ARG A 8 -20.12 73.30 -3.50
N ARG A 9 -21.02 73.67 -4.42
CA ARG A 9 -22.45 73.34 -4.29
C ARG A 9 -22.63 71.84 -4.66
N ASN A 10 -23.21 71.06 -3.75
CA ASN A 10 -23.53 69.69 -4.01
C ASN A 10 -24.75 69.65 -4.96
N PRO A 11 -24.63 68.99 -6.15
CA PRO A 11 -25.72 68.94 -7.12
C PRO A 11 -26.91 68.09 -6.65
N GLU A 12 -26.72 67.18 -5.73
CA GLU A 12 -27.77 66.24 -5.23
C GLU A 12 -28.58 66.92 -4.08
N THR A 13 -27.87 67.59 -3.17
CA THR A 13 -28.52 68.19 -1.97
C THR A 13 -28.76 69.70 -2.09
N GLY A 14 -28.14 70.37 -3.07
CA GLY A 14 -28.15 71.80 -3.25
C GLY A 14 -27.36 72.61 -2.18
N ALA A 15 -26.81 71.93 -1.17
CA ALA A 15 -26.03 72.51 -0.08
C ALA A 15 -24.61 72.91 -0.52
N ILE A 16 -24.07 73.96 0.09
CA ILE A 16 -22.67 74.37 -0.07
C ILE A 16 -21.84 73.53 0.94
N SER A 17 -21.03 72.61 0.44
CA SER A 17 -20.25 71.71 1.29
C SER A 17 -18.85 71.48 0.74
N GLY A 18 -18.01 70.75 1.52
CA GLY A 18 -16.65 70.48 1.15
C GLY A 18 -16.57 69.30 0.12
N TYR A 19 -16.01 69.64 -1.04
CA TYR A 19 -15.66 68.65 -2.06
C TYR A 19 -14.18 68.20 -1.90
N TYR A 20 -13.94 66.94 -1.67
CA TYR A 20 -12.63 66.37 -1.34
C TYR A 20 -11.99 65.70 -2.54
N ARG A 21 -10.68 65.88 -2.66
CA ARG A 21 -9.80 65.20 -3.59
C ARG A 21 -8.63 64.60 -2.83
N LEU A 22 -8.29 63.37 -3.08
CA LEU A 22 -7.07 62.76 -2.56
C LEU A 22 -5.92 63.16 -3.48
N VAL A 23 -4.91 63.85 -2.95
CA VAL A 23 -3.80 64.40 -3.71
C VAL A 23 -2.46 63.91 -3.13
N GLU A 24 -1.46 63.83 -4.00
CA GLU A 24 -0.08 63.51 -3.63
C GLU A 24 0.81 64.73 -4.00
N SER A 25 1.71 65.09 -3.10
CA SER A 25 2.74 66.09 -3.40
C SER A 25 3.97 65.36 -3.96
N TYR A 26 4.55 65.89 -5.02
CA TYR A 26 5.81 65.43 -5.58
C TYR A 26 6.66 66.64 -6.00
N ARG A 27 7.97 66.47 -6.13
CA ARG A 27 8.87 67.47 -6.70
C ARG A 27 9.03 67.21 -8.18
N ASN A 28 8.86 68.29 -8.98
CA ASN A 28 9.16 68.23 -10.42
C ASN A 28 10.66 68.32 -10.67
N ASN A 29 11.06 68.27 -11.94
CA ASN A 29 12.47 68.38 -12.34
C ASN A 29 13.15 69.71 -11.97
N ASP A 30 12.36 70.76 -11.66
CA ASP A 30 12.83 72.09 -11.20
C ASP A 30 12.83 72.20 -9.66
N ASP A 31 12.69 71.07 -8.94
CA ASP A 31 12.60 70.97 -7.48
C ASP A 31 11.40 71.70 -6.86
N ARG A 32 10.39 72.07 -7.66
CA ARG A 32 9.16 72.70 -7.21
C ARG A 32 8.16 71.69 -6.70
N ILE A 33 7.48 71.98 -5.60
CA ILE A 33 6.41 71.15 -5.07
C ILE A 33 5.19 71.25 -5.97
N CYS A 34 4.83 70.15 -6.59
CA CYS A 34 3.64 69.98 -7.41
C CYS A 34 2.66 69.04 -6.74
N HIS A 35 1.39 69.15 -7.11
CA HIS A 35 0.33 68.28 -6.60
C HIS A 35 -0.32 67.50 -7.74
N ARG A 36 -0.45 66.23 -7.58
CA ARG A 36 -1.19 65.39 -8.55
C ARG A 36 -2.43 64.82 -7.85
N THR A 37 -3.61 64.94 -8.49
CA THR A 37 -4.82 64.32 -7.99
C THR A 37 -4.77 62.81 -8.22
N ILE A 38 -4.84 62.07 -7.14
CA ILE A 38 -4.93 60.60 -7.15
C ILE A 38 -6.35 60.15 -7.43
N LEU A 39 -7.32 60.75 -6.67
CA LEU A 39 -8.73 60.39 -6.75
C LEU A 39 -9.62 61.60 -6.48
N ASN A 40 -10.68 61.75 -7.26
CA ASN A 40 -11.79 62.65 -6.92
C ASN A 40 -12.72 61.90 -5.98
N VAL A 41 -12.71 62.27 -4.69
CA VAL A 41 -13.46 61.57 -3.65
C VAL A 41 -14.94 61.97 -3.69
N GLY A 42 -15.21 63.26 -3.82
CA GLY A 42 -16.57 63.77 -3.78
C GLY A 42 -16.89 64.51 -2.48
N PHE A 43 -18.16 64.62 -2.18
CA PHE A 43 -18.63 65.16 -0.94
C PHE A 43 -18.62 64.14 0.17
N MET A 44 -18.18 64.48 1.37
CA MET A 44 -18.09 63.62 2.55
C MET A 44 -18.88 64.23 3.71
N GLU A 45 -20.19 64.50 3.46
CA GLU A 45 -21.06 65.19 4.39
C GLU A 45 -21.40 64.39 5.64
N ASP A 46 -21.33 63.04 5.52
CA ASP A 46 -21.57 62.04 6.57
C ASP A 46 -20.36 61.76 7.46
N THR A 47 -19.26 62.52 7.27
CA THR A 47 -18.00 62.28 8.01
C THR A 47 -17.62 63.49 8.85
N THR A 48 -17.10 63.26 10.05
CA THR A 48 -16.48 64.31 10.90
C THR A 48 -15.06 64.63 10.42
N VAL A 49 -14.50 65.72 10.89
CA VAL A 49 -13.09 66.08 10.62
C VAL A 49 -12.13 64.98 11.11
N GLU A 50 -12.39 64.44 12.29
CA GLU A 50 -11.58 63.38 12.88
C GLU A 50 -11.64 62.11 12.05
N GLN A 51 -12.82 61.71 11.61
CA GLN A 51 -12.99 60.55 10.73
C GLN A 51 -12.23 60.72 9.40
N ARG A 52 -12.27 61.90 8.79
CA ARG A 52 -11.49 62.20 7.57
C ARG A 52 -9.98 62.10 7.79
N HIS A 53 -9.47 62.56 8.93
CA HIS A 53 -8.05 62.39 9.29
C HIS A 53 -7.68 60.89 9.45
N LYS A 54 -8.55 60.12 10.12
CA LYS A 54 -8.35 58.65 10.26
C LYS A 54 -8.37 57.94 8.90
N ILE A 55 -9.36 58.29 8.03
CA ILE A 55 -9.43 57.73 6.67
C ILE A 55 -8.14 58.02 5.89
N GLN A 56 -7.66 59.28 5.94
CA GLN A 56 -6.43 59.70 5.29
C GLN A 56 -5.20 58.91 5.82
N ALA A 57 -5.06 58.79 7.13
CA ALA A 57 -4.00 58.06 7.77
C ALA A 57 -4.01 56.59 7.32
N MET A 58 -5.17 55.93 7.40
CA MET A 58 -5.31 54.54 6.99
C MET A 58 -5.06 54.29 5.49
N LEU A 59 -5.44 55.24 4.62
CA LEU A 59 -5.11 55.16 3.19
C LEU A 59 -3.60 55.28 2.96
N ASN A 60 -2.90 56.17 3.71
CA ASN A 60 -1.45 56.27 3.64
C ASN A 60 -0.77 55.03 4.16
N ASP A 61 -1.25 54.47 5.26
CA ASP A 61 -0.69 53.24 5.83
C ASP A 61 -0.91 52.04 4.90
N LYS A 62 -2.06 51.93 4.25
CA LYS A 62 -2.27 50.94 3.16
C LYS A 62 -1.34 51.20 1.99
N TYR A 63 -1.07 52.44 1.63
CA TYR A 63 -0.12 52.79 0.56
C TYR A 63 1.34 52.46 0.93
N GLU A 64 1.74 52.74 2.19
CA GLU A 64 3.08 52.52 2.73
C GLU A 64 3.27 51.11 3.27
N MET A 65 2.20 50.28 3.29
CA MET A 65 2.18 48.92 3.85
C MET A 65 2.56 48.84 5.34
N LYS A 66 2.20 49.87 6.10
CA LYS A 66 2.36 49.86 7.54
C LYS A 66 1.27 48.99 8.17
N GLN A 67 1.67 48.11 9.10
CA GLN A 67 0.72 47.31 9.90
C GLN A 67 0.29 48.12 11.13
N HIS A 68 -1.01 48.16 11.39
CA HIS A 68 -1.57 48.69 12.63
C HIS A 68 -1.69 47.58 13.69
N ILE A 69 -1.23 47.86 14.89
CA ILE A 69 -1.39 46.99 16.06
C ILE A 69 -2.85 47.02 16.56
N PHE A 70 -3.57 48.12 16.32
CA PHE A 70 -4.97 48.27 16.72
C PHE A 70 -5.88 48.38 15.48
N ARG A 71 -6.96 47.59 15.48
CA ARG A 71 -7.99 47.67 14.44
C ARG A 71 -8.89 48.88 14.68
N GLU A 72 -9.11 49.67 13.63
CA GLU A 72 -10.14 50.71 13.66
C GLU A 72 -11.53 50.07 13.78
N THR A 73 -12.32 50.52 14.73
CA THR A 73 -13.66 49.97 15.02
C THR A 73 -14.79 50.78 14.40
N ASP A 74 -14.50 52.00 13.95
CA ASP A 74 -15.52 52.89 13.33
C ASP A 74 -15.94 52.35 11.95
N PRO A 75 -17.22 51.95 11.77
CA PRO A 75 -17.71 51.38 10.52
C PRO A 75 -17.72 52.38 9.37
N ILE A 76 -17.88 53.69 9.64
CA ILE A 76 -17.86 54.76 8.62
C ILE A 76 -16.43 54.89 8.08
N VAL A 77 -15.44 54.96 8.95
CA VAL A 77 -14.03 55.06 8.57
C VAL A 77 -13.64 53.86 7.73
N ASN A 78 -13.94 52.65 8.20
CA ASN A 78 -13.62 51.42 7.49
C ASN A 78 -14.32 51.31 6.12
N GLY A 79 -15.58 51.77 6.03
CA GLY A 79 -16.34 51.81 4.78
C GLY A 79 -15.68 52.73 3.74
N TYR A 80 -15.33 53.94 4.14
CA TYR A 80 -14.65 54.90 3.25
C TYR A 80 -13.26 54.40 2.85
N VAL A 81 -12.46 53.91 3.77
CA VAL A 81 -11.11 53.38 3.47
C VAL A 81 -11.21 52.26 2.44
N SER A 82 -12.12 51.31 2.60
CA SER A 82 -12.30 50.20 1.68
C SER A 82 -12.77 50.67 0.29
N ALA A 83 -13.78 51.57 0.26
CA ALA A 83 -14.33 52.09 -0.99
C ALA A 83 -13.32 52.95 -1.78
N LEU A 84 -12.65 53.89 -1.10
CA LEU A 84 -11.64 54.74 -1.75
C LEU A 84 -10.42 53.96 -2.19
N TRP A 85 -9.96 53.00 -1.41
CA TRP A 85 -8.84 52.11 -1.78
C TRP A 85 -9.17 51.27 -3.01
N GLN A 86 -10.38 50.75 -3.08
CA GLN A 86 -10.84 49.96 -4.25
C GLN A 86 -10.89 50.87 -5.51
N ARG A 87 -11.40 52.08 -5.42
CA ARG A 87 -11.43 53.03 -6.53
C ARG A 87 -10.04 53.45 -7.00
N ILE A 88 -9.08 53.68 -6.09
CA ILE A 88 -7.67 53.94 -6.44
C ILE A 88 -7.08 52.82 -7.31
N ILE A 89 -7.44 51.56 -7.00
CA ILE A 89 -7.00 50.39 -7.75
C ILE A 89 -7.68 50.28 -9.11
N GLU A 90 -9.01 50.43 -9.14
CA GLU A 90 -9.83 50.32 -10.34
C GLU A 90 -9.48 51.41 -11.37
N GLU A 91 -9.26 52.62 -10.94
CA GLU A 91 -8.85 53.73 -11.79
C GLU A 91 -7.34 53.67 -12.19
N LYS A 92 -6.62 52.61 -11.79
CA LYS A 92 -5.18 52.40 -12.11
C LYS A 92 -4.30 53.60 -11.80
N ARG A 93 -4.61 54.35 -10.71
CA ARG A 93 -3.88 55.53 -10.31
C ARG A 93 -2.54 55.26 -9.61
N LEU A 94 -2.22 53.97 -9.37
CA LEU A 94 -0.96 53.53 -8.83
C LEU A 94 -0.13 52.85 -9.96
N ASP A 95 1.19 52.92 -9.82
CA ASP A 95 2.10 52.22 -10.74
C ASP A 95 1.80 50.72 -10.80
N ILE A 96 1.60 50.23 -12.03
CA ILE A 96 1.20 48.82 -12.30
C ILE A 96 2.16 47.83 -11.66
N GLY A 97 3.47 48.06 -11.69
CA GLY A 97 4.47 47.16 -11.07
C GLY A 97 4.33 47.07 -9.55
N THR A 98 3.97 48.19 -8.91
CA THR A 98 3.67 48.26 -7.47
C THR A 98 2.34 47.58 -7.15
N ILE A 99 1.32 47.74 -8.01
CA ILE A 99 0.01 47.06 -7.84
C ILE A 99 0.17 45.55 -7.95
N GLU A 100 0.93 45.06 -8.94
CA GLU A 100 1.19 43.60 -9.08
C GLU A 100 1.95 43.05 -7.90
N LYS A 101 3.01 43.71 -7.42
CA LYS A 101 3.72 43.31 -6.21
C LYS A 101 2.78 43.21 -5.00
N ARG A 102 1.96 44.25 -4.77
CA ARG A 102 1.01 44.31 -3.65
C ARG A 102 -0.11 43.28 -3.77
N SER A 103 -0.62 43.04 -4.96
CA SER A 103 -1.64 42.01 -5.17
C SER A 103 -1.15 40.59 -4.79
N ARG A 104 0.15 40.40 -4.76
CA ARG A 104 0.81 39.13 -4.37
C ARG A 104 1.12 39.05 -2.88
N MET A 105 1.08 40.17 -2.14
CA MET A 105 1.30 40.18 -0.69
C MET A 105 0.05 39.75 0.02
N ILE A 106 0.20 38.86 0.98
CA ILE A 106 -0.87 38.31 1.80
C ILE A 106 -0.59 38.72 3.22
N ASP A 107 -1.60 39.24 3.89
CA ASP A 107 -1.56 39.51 5.32
C ASP A 107 -1.41 38.18 6.07
N ALA A 108 -0.31 38.04 6.79
CA ALA A 108 0.04 36.83 7.50
C ALA A 108 -0.98 36.47 8.60
N ASP A 109 -1.57 37.48 9.25
CA ASP A 109 -2.55 37.28 10.31
C ASP A 109 -3.90 36.74 9.79
N THR A 110 -4.15 36.88 8.49
CA THR A 110 -5.36 36.36 7.83
C THR A 110 -5.17 34.99 7.22
N MET A 111 -3.96 34.42 7.33
CA MET A 111 -3.66 33.13 6.69
C MET A 111 -4.36 31.97 7.38
N VAL A 112 -5.08 31.19 6.58
CA VAL A 112 -5.76 29.97 7.01
C VAL A 112 -5.30 28.81 6.14
N HIS A 113 -4.97 27.68 6.77
CA HIS A 113 -4.66 26.43 6.09
C HIS A 113 -5.85 25.48 6.16
N SER A 114 -6.26 24.93 5.02
CA SER A 114 -7.41 24.03 4.91
C SER A 114 -7.15 22.94 3.87
N ASN A 115 -8.03 21.94 3.82
CA ASN A 115 -8.01 20.86 2.85
C ASN A 115 -6.63 20.19 2.69
N ALA A 116 -5.96 19.90 3.82
CA ALA A 116 -4.73 19.15 3.83
C ALA A 116 -5.03 17.70 3.44
N ARG A 117 -4.34 17.19 2.39
CA ARG A 117 -4.51 15.83 1.86
C ARG A 117 -3.17 15.17 1.68
N GLU A 118 -3.10 13.88 1.94
CA GLU A 118 -1.93 13.05 1.66
C GLU A 118 -1.68 13.01 0.15
N ALA A 119 -0.41 12.99 -0.24
CA ALA A 119 -0.05 13.06 -1.65
C ALA A 119 1.23 12.31 -2.03
N GLY A 120 2.22 12.21 -1.15
CA GLY A 120 3.54 11.74 -1.56
C GLY A 120 3.58 10.24 -1.85
N SER A 121 2.91 9.40 -1.08
CA SER A 121 2.81 7.97 -1.37
C SER A 121 1.98 7.70 -2.62
N GLU A 122 0.84 8.40 -2.77
CA GLU A 122 0.00 8.32 -3.96
C GLU A 122 0.76 8.78 -5.21
N TRP A 123 1.58 9.83 -5.07
CA TRP A 123 2.41 10.33 -6.16
C TRP A 123 3.44 9.31 -6.62
N MET A 124 4.15 8.66 -5.70
CA MET A 124 5.09 7.59 -6.04
C MET A 124 4.40 6.45 -6.79
N CYS A 125 3.23 6.02 -6.33
CA CYS A 125 2.45 4.98 -6.98
C CYS A 125 1.90 5.42 -8.35
N HIS A 126 1.39 6.66 -8.47
CA HIS A 126 0.87 7.18 -9.73
C HIS A 126 1.97 7.33 -10.78
N GLN A 127 3.15 7.83 -10.42
CA GLN A 127 4.29 7.89 -11.33
C GLN A 127 4.77 6.49 -11.75
N THR A 128 4.61 5.50 -10.87
CA THR A 128 4.90 4.10 -11.20
C THR A 128 3.85 3.52 -12.15
N TRP A 129 2.57 3.86 -11.97
CA TRP A 129 1.49 3.52 -12.90
C TRP A 129 1.79 4.04 -14.31
N ASP A 130 2.20 5.30 -14.44
CA ASP A 130 2.57 5.93 -15.72
C ASP A 130 3.79 5.23 -16.34
N ARG A 131 4.81 4.95 -15.53
CA ARG A 131 6.04 4.27 -15.98
C ARG A 131 5.77 2.85 -16.47
N LEU A 132 4.81 2.16 -15.87
CA LEU A 132 4.35 0.85 -16.31
C LEU A 132 3.48 0.92 -17.57
N GLY A 133 3.13 2.11 -18.05
CA GLY A 133 2.36 2.31 -19.27
C GLY A 133 0.91 1.88 -19.20
N LEU A 134 0.34 1.78 -18.01
CA LEU A 134 -1.01 1.24 -17.79
C LEU A 134 -2.10 2.14 -18.40
N SER A 135 -1.94 3.48 -18.31
CA SER A 135 -2.89 4.40 -18.95
C SER A 135 -2.96 4.21 -20.47
N SER A 136 -1.81 4.10 -21.13
CA SER A 136 -1.74 3.87 -22.58
C SER A 136 -2.31 2.51 -22.99
N LEU A 137 -2.07 1.47 -22.18
CA LEU A 137 -2.63 0.16 -22.40
C LEU A 137 -4.15 0.20 -22.33
N LEU A 138 -4.73 0.77 -21.27
CA LEU A 138 -6.19 0.85 -21.09
C LEU A 138 -6.83 1.69 -22.19
N ALA A 139 -6.22 2.79 -22.62
CA ALA A 139 -6.66 3.58 -23.76
C ALA A 139 -6.70 2.75 -25.06
N SER A 140 -5.69 1.89 -25.29
CA SER A 140 -5.68 0.97 -26.44
C SER A 140 -6.77 -0.10 -26.39
N GLN A 141 -7.32 -0.38 -25.20
CA GLN A 141 -8.48 -1.27 -25.00
C GLN A 141 -9.83 -0.52 -25.06
N GLY A 142 -9.82 0.75 -25.47
CA GLY A 142 -11.03 1.56 -25.66
C GLY A 142 -11.56 2.23 -24.39
N TRP A 143 -10.79 2.28 -23.32
CA TRP A 143 -11.20 2.96 -22.08
C TRP A 143 -11.14 4.48 -22.25
N THR A 144 -12.12 5.17 -21.67
CA THR A 144 -12.16 6.62 -21.59
C THR A 144 -11.19 7.15 -20.52
N ASP A 145 -10.77 8.42 -20.61
CA ASP A 145 -9.92 9.08 -19.61
C ASP A 145 -10.55 9.02 -18.20
N GLU A 146 -11.88 9.12 -18.10
CA GLU A 146 -12.59 8.99 -16.81
C GLU A 146 -12.43 7.59 -16.22
N GLN A 147 -12.56 6.54 -17.02
CA GLN A 147 -12.37 5.15 -16.59
C GLN A 147 -10.91 4.89 -16.18
N ILE A 148 -9.96 5.38 -16.98
CA ILE A 148 -8.52 5.26 -16.71
C ILE A 148 -8.14 5.99 -15.41
N GLY A 149 -8.63 7.23 -15.23
CA GLY A 149 -8.41 8.00 -14.02
C GLY A 149 -8.96 7.31 -12.77
N LEU A 150 -10.16 6.72 -12.86
CA LEU A 150 -10.75 5.95 -11.75
C LEU A 150 -9.95 4.67 -11.46
N ALA A 151 -9.54 3.92 -12.48
CA ALA A 151 -8.74 2.72 -12.33
C ALA A 151 -7.39 3.03 -11.67
N ALA A 152 -6.70 4.06 -12.15
CA ALA A 152 -5.45 4.52 -11.54
C ALA A 152 -5.65 4.92 -10.07
N ALA A 153 -6.69 5.72 -9.78
CA ALA A 153 -7.03 6.12 -8.40
C ALA A 153 -7.32 4.90 -7.52
N HIS A 154 -8.02 3.90 -8.04
CA HIS A 154 -8.40 2.70 -7.29
C HIS A 154 -7.18 1.80 -6.98
N VAL A 155 -6.33 1.51 -7.99
CA VAL A 155 -5.13 0.67 -7.80
C VAL A 155 -4.11 1.37 -6.91
N VAL A 156 -3.89 2.68 -7.10
CA VAL A 156 -3.03 3.49 -6.21
C VAL A 156 -3.55 3.47 -4.78
N SER A 157 -4.87 3.68 -4.59
CA SER A 157 -5.47 3.62 -3.25
C SER A 157 -5.29 2.25 -2.62
N ARG A 158 -5.47 1.17 -3.38
CA ARG A 158 -5.24 -0.19 -2.87
C ARG A 158 -3.82 -0.42 -2.42
N ALA A 159 -2.84 0.23 -3.06
CA ALA A 159 -1.44 0.15 -2.67
C ALA A 159 -1.13 0.92 -1.37
N VAL A 160 -1.67 2.13 -1.18
CA VAL A 160 -1.28 3.01 -0.07
C VAL A 160 -2.26 3.01 1.11
N TYR A 161 -3.51 2.68 0.87
CA TYR A 161 -4.58 2.60 1.86
C TYR A 161 -5.45 1.36 1.59
N PRO A 162 -4.95 0.15 1.84
CA PRO A 162 -5.70 -1.08 1.62
C PRO A 162 -6.92 -1.13 2.55
N ALA A 163 -8.11 -1.02 1.97
CA ALA A 163 -9.38 -1.02 2.69
C ALA A 163 -10.51 -1.54 1.80
N SER A 164 -11.73 -1.67 2.35
CA SER A 164 -12.91 -1.95 1.56
C SER A 164 -13.27 -0.75 0.67
N GLU A 165 -13.96 -0.98 -0.45
CA GLU A 165 -14.34 0.06 -1.41
C GLU A 165 -15.14 1.21 -0.77
N LEU A 166 -15.96 0.90 0.24
CA LEU A 166 -16.67 1.92 1.01
C LEU A 166 -15.71 2.81 1.81
N ARG A 167 -14.72 2.21 2.49
CA ARG A 167 -13.70 3.00 3.23
C ARG A 167 -12.81 3.75 2.28
N THR A 168 -12.39 3.12 1.19
CA THR A 168 -11.57 3.74 0.14
C THR A 168 -12.27 4.95 -0.48
N SER A 169 -13.57 4.85 -0.80
CA SER A 169 -14.33 5.98 -1.35
C SER A 169 -14.43 7.18 -0.40
N ARG A 170 -14.52 6.95 0.91
CA ARG A 170 -14.49 8.01 1.92
C ARG A 170 -13.09 8.62 2.05
N TRP A 171 -12.07 7.77 2.16
CA TRP A 171 -10.68 8.20 2.25
C TRP A 171 -10.24 9.04 1.05
N MET A 172 -10.63 8.66 -0.17
CA MET A 172 -10.38 9.45 -1.38
C MET A 172 -10.97 10.87 -1.28
N LYS A 173 -12.16 11.01 -0.68
CA LYS A 173 -12.86 12.30 -0.52
C LYS A 173 -12.32 13.15 0.62
N GLU A 174 -11.87 12.53 1.69
CA GLU A 174 -11.55 13.22 2.95
C GLU A 174 -10.05 13.41 3.17
N ASN A 175 -9.22 12.42 2.83
CA ASN A 175 -7.83 12.36 3.24
C ASN A 175 -6.82 12.46 2.10
N SER A 176 -7.15 11.94 0.91
CA SER A 176 -6.20 11.71 -0.17
C SER A 176 -6.29 12.74 -1.29
N ALA A 177 -5.17 12.99 -1.94
CA ALA A 177 -5.09 13.76 -3.17
C ALA A 177 -5.13 12.86 -4.43
N VAL A 178 -5.37 11.55 -4.30
CA VAL A 178 -5.29 10.61 -5.42
C VAL A 178 -6.16 11.01 -6.61
N CYS A 179 -7.37 11.51 -6.38
CA CYS A 179 -8.24 11.99 -7.46
C CYS A 179 -7.66 13.20 -8.20
N GLU A 180 -7.00 14.12 -7.47
CA GLU A 180 -6.33 15.26 -8.10
C GLU A 180 -5.11 14.85 -8.93
N LEU A 181 -4.42 13.78 -8.51
CA LEU A 181 -3.25 13.23 -9.20
C LEU A 181 -3.64 12.48 -10.47
N THR A 182 -4.71 11.71 -10.42
CA THR A 182 -5.19 10.88 -11.55
C THR A 182 -6.14 11.59 -12.49
N GLY A 183 -6.54 12.83 -12.15
CA GLY A 183 -7.50 13.61 -12.93
C GLY A 183 -8.96 13.15 -12.82
N TYR A 184 -9.27 12.23 -11.90
CA TYR A 184 -10.64 11.78 -11.68
C TYR A 184 -11.43 12.76 -10.82
N ASP A 185 -12.69 13.00 -11.19
CA ASP A 185 -13.58 13.87 -10.43
C ASP A 185 -13.94 13.24 -9.07
N MET A 186 -13.46 13.85 -8.00
CA MET A 186 -13.65 13.36 -6.63
C MET A 186 -15.13 13.27 -6.23
N ASP A 187 -15.98 14.17 -6.72
CA ASP A 187 -17.42 14.18 -6.39
C ASP A 187 -18.14 12.98 -6.98
N LYS A 188 -17.62 12.42 -8.06
CA LYS A 188 -18.14 11.21 -8.71
C LYS A 188 -17.71 9.90 -8.04
N VAL A 189 -16.80 9.92 -7.07
CA VAL A 189 -16.33 8.71 -6.39
C VAL A 189 -17.46 8.10 -5.57
N THR A 190 -17.79 6.84 -5.84
CA THR A 190 -18.72 6.03 -5.05
C THR A 190 -18.16 4.62 -4.87
N LYS A 191 -18.61 3.91 -3.83
CA LYS A 191 -18.24 2.49 -3.64
C LYS A 191 -18.60 1.62 -4.85
N ASP A 192 -19.75 1.89 -5.48
CA ASP A 192 -20.26 1.08 -6.59
C ASP A 192 -19.41 1.29 -7.86
N LYS A 193 -18.93 2.51 -8.10
CA LYS A 193 -17.97 2.79 -9.19
C LYS A 193 -16.62 2.11 -8.93
N LEU A 194 -16.15 2.04 -7.66
CA LEU A 194 -14.93 1.30 -7.33
C LEU A 194 -15.12 -0.20 -7.55
N TYR A 195 -16.27 -0.78 -7.14
CA TYR A 195 -16.58 -2.17 -7.46
C TYR A 195 -16.57 -2.43 -8.96
N GLN A 196 -17.21 -1.56 -9.74
CA GLN A 196 -17.24 -1.71 -11.20
C GLN A 196 -15.85 -1.59 -11.80
N SER A 197 -15.04 -0.62 -11.37
CA SER A 197 -13.64 -0.47 -11.81
C SER A 197 -12.80 -1.72 -11.55
N ALA A 198 -12.97 -2.37 -10.40
CA ALA A 198 -12.27 -3.63 -10.10
C ALA A 198 -12.74 -4.77 -11.03
N LEU A 199 -14.03 -4.85 -11.35
CA LEU A 199 -14.59 -5.83 -12.27
C LEU A 199 -14.08 -5.63 -13.69
N ASP A 200 -14.07 -4.40 -14.16
CA ASP A 200 -13.61 -4.04 -15.52
C ASP A 200 -12.10 -4.33 -15.67
N LEU A 201 -11.29 -4.03 -14.65
CA LEU A 201 -9.88 -4.40 -14.63
C LEU A 201 -9.68 -5.92 -14.64
N TYR A 202 -10.54 -6.67 -13.92
CA TYR A 202 -10.46 -8.12 -13.91
C TYR A 202 -10.81 -8.74 -15.28
N GLU A 203 -11.70 -8.14 -16.04
CA GLU A 203 -12.02 -8.59 -17.42
C GLU A 203 -10.80 -8.49 -18.36
N LEU A 204 -9.89 -7.56 -18.10
CA LEU A 204 -8.65 -7.39 -18.84
C LEU A 204 -7.44 -8.09 -18.19
N LYS A 205 -7.67 -8.99 -17.20
CA LYS A 205 -6.62 -9.62 -16.40
C LYS A 205 -5.44 -10.14 -17.23
N ASP A 206 -5.70 -11.00 -18.21
CA ASP A 206 -4.65 -11.64 -19.01
C ASP A 206 -3.85 -10.60 -19.84
N VAL A 207 -4.51 -9.56 -20.33
CA VAL A 207 -3.87 -8.47 -21.09
C VAL A 207 -2.97 -7.64 -20.15
N LEU A 208 -3.50 -7.29 -18.97
CA LEU A 208 -2.78 -6.52 -17.96
C LEU A 208 -1.55 -7.28 -17.44
N GLU A 209 -1.70 -8.55 -17.05
CA GLU A 209 -0.60 -9.36 -16.54
C GLU A 209 0.49 -9.59 -17.59
N LYS A 210 0.12 -9.86 -18.83
CA LYS A 210 1.08 -10.00 -19.93
C LYS A 210 1.85 -8.70 -20.19
N HIS A 211 1.15 -7.58 -20.24
CA HIS A 211 1.78 -6.26 -20.42
C HIS A 211 2.74 -5.93 -19.27
N LEU A 212 2.28 -6.10 -18.02
CA LEU A 212 3.07 -5.80 -16.83
C LEU A 212 4.30 -6.71 -16.73
N SER A 213 4.18 -8.00 -17.07
CA SER A 213 5.30 -8.93 -17.15
C SER A 213 6.35 -8.45 -18.16
N ALA A 214 5.92 -8.11 -19.39
CA ALA A 214 6.82 -7.62 -20.42
C ALA A 214 7.44 -6.27 -20.04
N LYS A 215 6.65 -5.34 -19.50
CA LYS A 215 7.10 -3.99 -19.15
C LYS A 215 8.09 -3.99 -18.00
N THR A 216 7.89 -4.83 -16.99
CA THR A 216 8.86 -4.97 -15.89
C THR A 216 10.16 -5.61 -16.35
N ASN A 217 10.12 -6.58 -17.30
CA ASN A 217 11.32 -7.12 -17.90
C ASN A 217 12.11 -6.06 -18.67
N GLU A 218 11.42 -5.20 -19.43
CA GLU A 218 12.04 -4.07 -20.14
C GLU A 218 12.69 -3.06 -19.16
N ILE A 219 11.95 -2.65 -18.11
CA ILE A 219 12.43 -1.62 -17.17
C ILE A 219 13.66 -2.07 -16.37
N PHE A 220 13.71 -3.34 -15.98
CA PHE A 220 14.74 -3.88 -15.08
C PHE A 220 15.71 -4.85 -15.76
N ASP A 221 15.62 -5.03 -17.07
CA ASP A 221 16.46 -5.97 -17.86
C ASP A 221 16.42 -7.41 -17.30
N LEU A 222 15.19 -7.91 -17.06
CA LEU A 222 14.98 -9.23 -16.45
C LEU A 222 14.88 -10.31 -17.52
N GLN A 223 15.41 -11.48 -17.19
CA GLN A 223 15.47 -12.63 -18.12
C GLN A 223 14.76 -13.86 -17.53
N ASP A 224 13.69 -13.85 -16.95
CA ASP A 224 12.83 -14.92 -16.42
C ASP A 224 13.39 -16.37 -16.51
N LYS A 225 14.70 -16.55 -16.27
CA LYS A 225 15.39 -17.86 -16.34
C LYS A 225 15.01 -18.79 -15.19
N ILE A 226 14.59 -18.20 -14.08
CA ILE A 226 14.14 -18.90 -12.88
C ILE A 226 12.77 -18.38 -12.53
N ILE A 227 11.83 -19.28 -12.38
CA ILE A 227 10.43 -19.03 -12.12
C ILE A 227 10.02 -19.79 -10.87
N LEU A 228 9.39 -19.09 -9.95
CA LEU A 228 8.91 -19.64 -8.69
C LEU A 228 7.40 -19.83 -8.80
N TYR A 229 6.91 -21.01 -8.47
CA TYR A 229 5.49 -21.29 -8.43
C TYR A 229 5.07 -21.81 -7.05
N ASP A 230 4.10 -21.14 -6.46
CA ASP A 230 3.49 -21.56 -5.19
C ASP A 230 2.05 -21.05 -5.09
N LEU A 231 1.32 -21.63 -4.14
CA LEU A 231 -0.05 -21.30 -3.85
C LEU A 231 -0.19 -20.78 -2.42
N THR A 232 -1.15 -19.87 -2.25
CA THR A 232 -1.57 -19.46 -0.93
C THR A 232 -3.07 -19.45 -0.84
N ASN A 233 -3.61 -19.67 0.36
CA ASN A 233 -5.03 -19.48 0.59
C ASN A 233 -5.30 -18.21 1.39
N THR A 234 -6.48 -17.66 1.17
CA THR A 234 -7.06 -16.61 1.98
C THR A 234 -8.48 -17.00 2.37
N TYR A 235 -9.01 -16.41 3.42
CA TYR A 235 -10.29 -16.83 3.98
C TYR A 235 -11.36 -15.77 3.79
N PHE A 236 -12.61 -16.27 3.77
CA PHE A 236 -13.80 -15.44 3.73
C PHE A 236 -14.34 -15.18 5.13
N GLU A 237 -14.94 -14.02 5.30
CA GLU A 237 -15.88 -13.78 6.40
C GLU A 237 -17.33 -13.99 5.94
N GLY A 238 -18.14 -14.59 6.82
CA GLY A 238 -19.55 -14.93 6.56
C GLY A 238 -19.76 -16.28 5.85
N SER A 239 -21.01 -16.67 5.68
CA SER A 239 -21.40 -18.04 5.29
C SER A 239 -21.05 -18.46 3.88
N LYS A 240 -21.06 -17.52 2.90
CA LYS A 240 -20.72 -17.77 1.48
C LYS A 240 -21.37 -19.03 0.87
N THR A 241 -22.67 -19.22 1.12
CA THR A 241 -23.41 -20.44 0.73
C THR A 241 -23.50 -20.63 -0.77
N GLU A 242 -23.63 -19.54 -1.54
CA GLU A 242 -23.83 -19.55 -2.99
C GLU A 242 -22.51 -19.51 -3.79
N SER A 243 -21.39 -19.29 -3.14
CA SER A 243 -20.09 -19.22 -3.80
C SER A 243 -19.60 -20.61 -4.24
N LYS A 244 -19.17 -20.72 -5.49
CA LYS A 244 -18.48 -21.90 -6.01
C LYS A 244 -17.01 -21.92 -5.60
N LEU A 245 -16.38 -20.75 -5.48
CA LEU A 245 -14.98 -20.61 -5.08
C LEU A 245 -14.75 -20.89 -3.60
N ALA A 246 -15.68 -20.46 -2.73
CA ALA A 246 -15.54 -20.56 -1.29
C ALA A 246 -15.79 -21.99 -0.79
N LYS A 247 -14.71 -22.72 -0.52
CA LYS A 247 -14.74 -24.11 -0.01
C LYS A 247 -13.97 -24.23 1.30
N PHE A 248 -14.36 -25.18 2.13
CA PHE A 248 -13.52 -25.58 3.25
C PHE A 248 -12.32 -26.36 2.75
N GLY A 249 -11.14 -26.05 3.25
CA GLY A 249 -9.89 -26.65 2.84
C GLY A 249 -8.83 -26.57 3.93
N ARG A 250 -7.61 -27.00 3.63
CA ARG A 250 -6.48 -26.91 4.57
C ARG A 250 -6.02 -25.45 4.70
N SER A 251 -6.43 -24.77 5.77
CA SER A 251 -6.01 -23.42 6.05
C SER A 251 -4.54 -23.36 6.49
N LYS A 252 -3.70 -22.62 5.78
CA LYS A 252 -2.32 -22.30 6.22
C LYS A 252 -2.33 -21.42 7.49
N GLU A 253 -3.48 -20.84 7.86
CA GLU A 253 -3.68 -19.91 8.98
C GLU A 253 -4.49 -20.52 10.13
N GLN A 254 -4.70 -21.83 10.08
CA GLN A 254 -5.44 -22.61 11.10
C GLN A 254 -6.90 -22.18 11.30
N ARG A 255 -7.50 -21.50 10.31
CA ARG A 255 -8.91 -21.10 10.28
C ARG A 255 -9.76 -22.26 9.72
N SER A 256 -10.04 -23.27 10.55
CA SER A 256 -10.89 -24.41 10.18
C SER A 256 -12.40 -24.03 10.10
N ASP A 257 -12.77 -22.90 10.68
CA ASP A 257 -14.11 -22.33 10.74
C ASP A 257 -14.50 -21.53 9.49
N ALA A 258 -13.54 -21.12 8.67
CA ALA A 258 -13.74 -20.25 7.53
C ALA A 258 -13.58 -20.99 6.20
N LYS A 259 -14.41 -20.63 5.21
CA LYS A 259 -14.21 -21.06 3.81
C LYS A 259 -13.01 -20.31 3.22
N LEU A 260 -12.31 -20.94 2.31
CA LEU A 260 -11.09 -20.48 1.69
C LEU A 260 -11.27 -20.25 0.19
N VAL A 261 -10.37 -19.48 -0.39
CA VAL A 261 -10.04 -19.42 -1.82
C VAL A 261 -8.54 -19.52 -1.98
N VAL A 262 -8.09 -20.14 -3.06
CA VAL A 262 -6.67 -20.34 -3.35
C VAL A 262 -6.22 -19.33 -4.40
N LEU A 263 -5.12 -18.62 -4.13
CA LEU A 263 -4.41 -17.77 -5.07
C LEU A 263 -3.10 -18.44 -5.44
N ALA A 264 -2.94 -18.77 -6.70
CA ALA A 264 -1.71 -19.30 -7.28
C ALA A 264 -0.93 -18.17 -7.96
N LEU A 265 0.36 -18.09 -7.73
CA LEU A 265 1.24 -17.09 -8.32
C LEU A 265 2.45 -17.73 -8.99
N VAL A 266 2.81 -17.15 -10.12
CA VAL A 266 4.10 -17.36 -10.77
C VAL A 266 4.88 -16.06 -10.63
N VAL A 267 6.06 -16.11 -10.02
CA VAL A 267 6.92 -14.95 -9.86
C VAL A 267 8.35 -15.26 -10.34
N ASN A 268 9.10 -14.25 -10.72
CA ASN A 268 10.53 -14.40 -11.00
C ASN A 268 11.37 -14.16 -9.73
N MET A 269 12.69 -14.22 -9.89
CA MET A 269 13.65 -14.03 -8.78
C MET A 269 13.55 -12.66 -8.09
N GLU A 270 13.12 -11.64 -8.80
CA GLU A 270 12.95 -10.29 -8.29
C GLU A 270 11.55 -10.05 -7.68
N GLY A 271 10.73 -11.11 -7.59
CA GLY A 271 9.39 -11.07 -7.02
C GLY A 271 8.33 -10.46 -7.93
N PHE A 272 8.59 -10.26 -9.23
CA PHE A 272 7.56 -9.81 -10.17
C PHE A 272 6.64 -10.96 -10.55
N ILE A 273 5.35 -10.72 -10.42
CA ILE A 273 4.32 -11.68 -10.81
C ILE A 273 4.34 -11.80 -12.34
N LYS A 274 4.32 -13.02 -12.85
CA LYS A 274 4.25 -13.32 -14.28
C LYS A 274 2.86 -13.81 -14.67
N TYR A 275 2.23 -14.53 -13.78
CA TYR A 275 0.88 -15.04 -13.94
C TYR A 275 0.24 -15.25 -12.58
N SER A 276 -1.07 -15.03 -12.51
CA SER A 276 -1.87 -15.34 -11.34
C SER A 276 -3.09 -16.19 -11.73
N ALA A 277 -3.52 -17.10 -10.85
CA ALA A 277 -4.76 -17.85 -11.00
C ALA A 277 -5.49 -17.95 -9.67
N ILE A 278 -6.83 -18.03 -9.73
CA ILE A 278 -7.68 -18.11 -8.56
C ILE A 278 -8.48 -19.40 -8.66
N HIS A 279 -8.35 -20.25 -7.63
CA HIS A 279 -8.96 -21.59 -7.59
C HIS A 279 -9.87 -21.73 -6.37
N GLU A 280 -10.71 -22.78 -6.39
CA GLU A 280 -11.55 -23.13 -5.25
C GLU A 280 -10.71 -23.44 -3.99
N GLY A 281 -11.25 -23.11 -2.81
CA GLY A 281 -10.54 -23.19 -1.54
C GLY A 281 -10.07 -24.59 -1.11
N ASN A 282 -10.63 -25.65 -1.72
CA ASN A 282 -10.23 -27.05 -1.51
C ASN A 282 -9.36 -27.62 -2.65
N MET A 283 -8.93 -26.78 -3.59
CA MET A 283 -8.06 -27.22 -4.69
C MET A 283 -6.75 -27.79 -4.14
N SER A 284 -6.34 -28.95 -4.65
CA SER A 284 -5.04 -29.55 -4.33
C SER A 284 -3.92 -28.84 -5.08
N ASP A 285 -2.85 -28.51 -4.37
CA ASP A 285 -1.72 -27.77 -4.91
C ASP A 285 -1.15 -28.42 -6.19
N SER A 286 -1.09 -29.76 -6.23
CA SER A 286 -0.56 -30.50 -7.39
C SER A 286 -1.42 -30.41 -8.66
N LYS A 287 -2.72 -30.18 -8.52
CA LYS A 287 -3.66 -30.12 -9.67
C LYS A 287 -3.63 -28.79 -10.42
N THR A 288 -3.00 -27.77 -9.87
CA THR A 288 -2.98 -26.42 -10.45
C THR A 288 -1.84 -26.21 -11.45
N LEU A 289 -0.80 -27.07 -11.39
CA LEU A 289 0.41 -26.93 -12.20
C LEU A 289 0.16 -27.02 -13.72
N PRO A 290 -0.66 -27.95 -14.25
CA PRO A 290 -0.86 -28.08 -15.70
C PRO A 290 -1.35 -26.79 -16.36
N GLU A 291 -2.34 -26.12 -15.77
CA GLU A 291 -2.84 -24.82 -16.26
C GLU A 291 -1.73 -23.74 -16.21
N MET A 292 -0.97 -23.70 -15.14
CA MET A 292 0.13 -22.77 -14.97
C MET A 292 1.21 -22.94 -16.04
N ILE A 293 1.67 -24.17 -16.30
CA ILE A 293 2.72 -24.47 -17.28
C ILE A 293 2.30 -24.05 -18.70
N ASP A 294 1.04 -24.27 -19.07
CA ASP A 294 0.54 -23.86 -20.39
C ASP A 294 0.50 -22.33 -20.53
N LYS A 295 0.18 -21.62 -19.47
CA LYS A 295 0.18 -20.14 -19.44
C LYS A 295 1.59 -19.54 -19.39
N LEU A 296 2.55 -20.17 -18.77
CA LEU A 296 3.94 -19.69 -18.69
C LEU A 296 4.49 -19.33 -20.07
N ARG A 297 4.28 -20.18 -21.06
CA ARG A 297 4.79 -19.99 -22.43
C ARG A 297 4.30 -18.68 -23.07
N THR A 298 3.13 -18.18 -22.66
CA THR A 298 2.53 -16.96 -23.20
C THR A 298 2.87 -15.71 -22.42
N HIS A 299 3.34 -15.85 -21.17
CA HIS A 299 3.59 -14.75 -20.22
C HIS A 299 5.07 -14.52 -19.91
N THR A 300 5.95 -15.44 -20.30
CA THR A 300 7.41 -15.30 -20.12
C THR A 300 8.11 -15.22 -21.47
N CYS A 301 9.20 -14.48 -21.50
CA CYS A 301 10.01 -14.30 -22.71
C CYS A 301 10.98 -15.46 -22.98
N THR A 302 11.05 -16.46 -22.09
CA THR A 302 12.06 -17.53 -22.13
C THR A 302 11.43 -18.85 -22.52
N GLN A 303 12.03 -19.54 -23.50
CA GLN A 303 11.59 -20.88 -23.94
C GLN A 303 12.06 -22.00 -23.00
N THR A 304 13.08 -21.74 -22.17
CA THR A 304 13.63 -22.70 -21.20
C THR A 304 13.88 -21.98 -19.88
N ALA A 305 13.07 -22.25 -18.88
CA ALA A 305 13.23 -21.74 -17.52
C ALA A 305 13.36 -22.89 -16.51
N VAL A 306 13.93 -22.59 -15.36
CA VAL A 306 13.92 -23.47 -14.20
C VAL A 306 12.71 -23.15 -13.33
N VAL A 307 11.80 -24.08 -13.20
CA VAL A 307 10.61 -23.94 -12.34
C VAL A 307 10.96 -24.44 -10.94
N VAL A 308 10.97 -23.56 -9.97
CA VAL A 308 11.20 -23.89 -8.56
C VAL A 308 9.84 -24.10 -7.88
N LEU A 309 9.71 -25.24 -7.22
CA LEU A 309 8.45 -25.73 -6.66
C LEU A 309 8.60 -26.10 -5.19
N ASP A 310 7.51 -25.93 -4.42
CA ASP A 310 7.41 -26.57 -3.10
C ASP A 310 7.14 -28.10 -3.24
N ALA A 311 7.55 -28.86 -2.22
CA ALA A 311 7.34 -30.31 -2.17
C ALA A 311 5.87 -30.71 -2.37
N GLY A 312 4.91 -29.89 -1.96
CA GLY A 312 3.47 -30.11 -2.12
C GLY A 312 3.02 -30.23 -3.58
N ILE A 313 3.69 -29.53 -4.49
CA ILE A 313 3.37 -29.46 -5.92
C ILE A 313 4.17 -30.50 -6.71
N ALA A 314 5.37 -30.84 -6.25
CA ALA A 314 6.34 -31.71 -6.94
C ALA A 314 5.93 -33.21 -6.92
N THR A 315 4.84 -33.56 -7.62
CA THR A 315 4.49 -34.97 -7.88
C THR A 315 5.28 -35.50 -9.10
N GLU A 316 5.47 -36.82 -9.21
CA GLU A 316 6.15 -37.42 -10.37
C GLU A 316 5.49 -37.01 -11.70
N GLU A 317 4.14 -36.97 -11.74
CA GLU A 317 3.38 -36.56 -12.90
C GLU A 317 3.67 -35.08 -13.26
N ASN A 318 3.73 -34.21 -12.26
CA ASN A 318 4.03 -32.81 -12.47
C ASN A 318 5.46 -32.54 -12.92
N LEU A 319 6.44 -33.27 -12.34
CA LEU A 319 7.83 -33.14 -12.73
C LEU A 319 8.04 -33.62 -14.18
N LYS A 320 7.37 -34.71 -14.54
CA LYS A 320 7.37 -35.24 -15.93
C LYS A 320 6.74 -34.22 -16.89
N LEU A 321 5.60 -33.63 -16.54
CA LEU A 321 4.93 -32.57 -17.34
C LEU A 321 5.85 -31.37 -17.58
N ILE A 322 6.56 -30.90 -16.55
CA ILE A 322 7.51 -29.77 -16.66
C ILE A 322 8.59 -30.09 -17.71
N THR A 323 9.20 -31.29 -17.64
CA THR A 323 10.26 -31.71 -18.57
C THR A 323 9.73 -31.95 -19.98
N GLU A 324 8.55 -32.55 -20.14
CA GLU A 324 7.90 -32.73 -21.45
C GLU A 324 7.59 -31.39 -22.15
N LYS A 325 7.30 -30.33 -21.39
CA LYS A 325 7.08 -28.98 -21.92
C LYS A 325 8.39 -28.21 -22.18
N GLY A 326 9.56 -28.83 -21.94
CA GLY A 326 10.89 -28.26 -22.21
C GLY A 326 11.44 -27.35 -21.10
N TYR A 327 10.85 -27.38 -19.89
CA TYR A 327 11.35 -26.68 -18.72
C TYR A 327 12.20 -27.57 -17.84
N HIS A 328 13.07 -26.99 -17.04
CA HIS A 328 13.73 -27.68 -15.94
C HIS A 328 12.97 -27.43 -14.64
N TYR A 329 13.19 -28.30 -13.66
CA TYR A 329 12.62 -28.10 -12.33
C TYR A 329 13.70 -28.16 -11.24
N LEU A 330 13.36 -27.55 -10.09
CA LEU A 330 14.11 -27.67 -8.84
C LEU A 330 13.11 -27.68 -7.69
N CYS A 331 13.17 -28.70 -6.84
CA CYS A 331 12.23 -28.85 -5.72
C CYS A 331 12.88 -29.56 -4.53
N VAL A 332 12.22 -29.48 -3.37
CA VAL A 332 12.53 -30.40 -2.26
C VAL A 332 11.94 -31.77 -2.58
N SER A 333 12.74 -32.82 -2.45
CA SER A 333 12.27 -34.20 -2.61
C SER A 333 11.18 -34.51 -1.56
N ARG A 334 10.07 -35.09 -1.99
CA ARG A 334 8.98 -35.51 -1.11
C ARG A 334 9.39 -36.71 -0.23
N SER A 335 10.11 -37.64 -0.78
CA SER A 335 10.62 -38.81 -0.07
C SER A 335 12.00 -38.51 0.50
N LYS A 336 12.23 -38.93 1.74
CA LYS A 336 13.59 -39.05 2.25
C LYS A 336 14.25 -40.22 1.53
N LEU A 337 15.36 -39.94 0.87
CA LEU A 337 16.18 -40.99 0.31
C LEU A 337 16.71 -41.81 1.47
N LYS A 338 16.51 -43.13 1.42
CA LYS A 338 16.94 -44.06 2.49
C LYS A 338 18.31 -44.69 2.17
N ASP A 339 18.46 -45.09 0.93
CA ASP A 339 19.68 -45.77 0.45
C ASP A 339 20.29 -44.91 -0.65
N TYR A 340 21.29 -44.10 -0.33
CA TYR A 340 22.03 -43.28 -1.27
C TYR A 340 23.49 -43.21 -0.91
N THR A 341 24.33 -43.00 -1.91
CA THR A 341 25.77 -42.77 -1.75
C THR A 341 26.09 -41.34 -2.10
N ILE A 342 26.99 -40.74 -1.30
CA ILE A 342 27.53 -39.41 -1.62
C ILE A 342 28.48 -39.57 -2.79
N ASP A 343 28.44 -38.68 -3.77
CA ASP A 343 29.35 -38.71 -4.90
C ASP A 343 30.80 -38.54 -4.42
N PRO A 344 31.64 -39.56 -4.51
CA PRO A 344 33.02 -39.53 -4.01
C PRO A 344 33.92 -38.59 -4.81
N ASN A 345 33.50 -38.21 -6.03
CA ASN A 345 34.23 -37.30 -6.91
C ASN A 345 33.95 -35.83 -6.62
N ARG A 346 33.03 -35.56 -5.70
CA ARG A 346 32.64 -34.19 -5.34
C ARG A 346 32.85 -33.89 -3.87
N LEU A 347 33.43 -32.73 -3.59
CA LEU A 347 33.69 -32.29 -2.21
C LEU A 347 32.38 -31.84 -1.54
N THR A 348 32.30 -32.07 -0.23
CA THR A 348 31.28 -31.44 0.59
C THR A 348 31.54 -29.92 0.62
N VAL A 349 30.59 -29.13 0.16
CA VAL A 349 30.68 -27.69 0.18
C VAL A 349 30.06 -27.20 1.49
N MET A 350 30.80 -26.39 2.23
CA MET A 350 30.28 -25.65 3.39
C MET A 350 30.21 -24.19 3.04
N MET A 351 29.07 -23.58 3.29
CA MET A 351 28.86 -22.14 3.10
C MET A 351 28.22 -21.50 4.31
N GLU A 352 28.59 -20.25 4.57
CA GLU A 352 27.97 -19.44 5.59
C GLU A 352 26.89 -18.54 4.98
N THR A 353 25.70 -18.55 5.57
CA THR A 353 24.59 -17.67 5.16
C THR A 353 24.81 -16.24 5.65
N LYS A 354 24.05 -15.29 5.11
CA LYS A 354 24.05 -13.88 5.59
C LYS A 354 23.75 -13.74 7.10
N SER A 355 23.09 -14.73 7.68
CA SER A 355 22.79 -14.81 9.12
C SER A 355 23.85 -15.58 9.93
N LYS A 356 25.07 -15.76 9.39
CA LYS A 356 26.19 -16.47 10.03
C LYS A 356 25.86 -17.91 10.45
N GLN A 357 25.11 -18.62 9.65
CA GLN A 357 24.73 -20.01 9.88
C GLN A 357 25.30 -20.89 8.78
N ASN A 358 25.80 -22.08 9.13
CA ASN A 358 26.41 -22.99 8.19
C ASN A 358 25.36 -23.83 7.45
N VAL A 359 25.66 -24.08 6.20
CA VAL A 359 24.94 -25.01 5.34
C VAL A 359 25.95 -25.91 4.67
N TRP A 360 25.76 -27.21 4.80
CA TRP A 360 26.57 -28.25 4.11
C TRP A 360 25.78 -28.80 2.95
N ILE A 361 26.43 -28.89 1.80
CA ILE A 361 25.84 -29.33 0.54
C ILE A 361 26.69 -30.49 0.02
N LYS A 362 26.04 -31.61 -0.30
CA LYS A 362 26.69 -32.81 -0.85
C LYS A 362 25.94 -33.30 -2.07
N ALA A 363 26.65 -33.57 -3.15
CA ALA A 363 26.06 -34.25 -4.30
C ALA A 363 25.85 -35.73 -3.99
N ILE A 364 24.73 -36.25 -4.46
CA ILE A 364 24.38 -37.66 -4.32
C ILE A 364 24.62 -38.33 -5.66
N GLN A 365 25.26 -39.49 -5.64
CA GLN A 365 25.42 -40.33 -6.81
C GLN A 365 24.07 -40.98 -7.14
N THR A 366 23.63 -40.86 -8.36
CA THR A 366 22.38 -41.47 -8.84
C THR A 366 22.64 -42.24 -10.13
N ASP A 367 21.86 -43.31 -10.33
CA ASP A 367 21.85 -44.06 -11.59
C ASP A 367 20.94 -43.43 -12.64
N SER A 368 20.33 -42.28 -12.33
CA SER A 368 19.42 -41.56 -13.20
C SER A 368 20.16 -40.51 -14.02
N ASP A 369 20.01 -40.53 -15.33
CA ASP A 369 20.50 -39.51 -16.25
C ASP A 369 19.60 -38.25 -16.29
N THR A 370 18.42 -38.32 -15.68
CA THR A 370 17.40 -37.27 -15.76
C THR A 370 17.22 -36.50 -14.45
N ASP A 371 17.49 -37.14 -13.30
CA ASP A 371 17.29 -36.60 -11.97
C ASP A 371 18.58 -36.51 -11.17
N TYR A 372 18.89 -35.33 -10.68
CA TYR A 372 20.05 -35.08 -9.83
C TYR A 372 19.61 -34.70 -8.44
N TYR A 373 20.36 -35.09 -7.41
CA TYR A 373 20.03 -34.86 -6.03
C TYR A 373 21.17 -34.21 -5.27
N LEU A 374 20.82 -33.31 -4.32
CA LEU A 374 21.73 -32.74 -3.32
C LEU A 374 21.21 -33.03 -1.93
N GLU A 375 22.09 -33.58 -1.05
CA GLU A 375 21.85 -33.59 0.39
C GLU A 375 22.23 -32.22 0.96
N ILE A 376 21.29 -31.59 1.66
CA ILE A 376 21.51 -30.32 2.34
C ILE A 376 21.33 -30.52 3.84
N LYS A 377 22.29 -30.04 4.64
CA LYS A 377 22.17 -29.93 6.10
C LYS A 377 22.34 -28.49 6.51
N SER A 378 21.36 -27.93 7.24
CA SER A 378 21.33 -26.53 7.63
C SER A 378 21.22 -26.38 9.14
N ASP A 379 22.13 -25.63 9.78
CA ASP A 379 22.11 -25.35 11.20
C ASP A 379 20.81 -24.70 11.65
N ALA A 380 20.32 -23.69 10.91
CA ALA A 380 19.07 -23.03 11.22
C ALA A 380 17.87 -23.98 11.29
N LYS A 381 17.81 -24.92 10.33
CA LYS A 381 16.74 -25.91 10.28
C LYS A 381 16.93 -26.96 11.38
N THR A 382 18.16 -27.35 11.69
CA THR A 382 18.49 -28.26 12.80
C THR A 382 17.97 -27.71 14.12
N VAL A 383 18.33 -26.49 14.47
CA VAL A 383 17.89 -25.83 15.73
C VAL A 383 16.36 -25.73 15.79
N LYS A 384 15.71 -25.37 14.68
CA LYS A 384 14.25 -25.29 14.61
C LYS A 384 13.59 -26.64 14.81
N GLU A 385 14.07 -27.69 14.14
CA GLU A 385 13.50 -29.03 14.24
C GLU A 385 13.73 -29.64 15.62
N GLN A 386 14.88 -29.42 16.24
CA GLN A 386 15.16 -29.81 17.63
C GLN A 386 14.20 -29.15 18.61
N SER A 387 14.06 -27.81 18.53
CA SER A 387 13.13 -27.07 19.41
C SER A 387 11.68 -27.56 19.26
N MET A 388 11.24 -27.83 18.02
CA MET A 388 9.91 -28.38 17.77
C MET A 388 9.74 -29.81 18.33
N ALA A 389 10.77 -30.64 18.17
CA ALA A 389 10.74 -32.01 18.69
C ALA A 389 10.63 -32.01 20.22
N THR A 390 11.48 -31.23 20.91
CA THR A 390 11.42 -31.10 22.37
C THR A 390 10.03 -30.65 22.85
N GLN A 391 9.43 -29.64 22.21
CA GLN A 391 8.07 -29.21 22.57
C GLN A 391 7.01 -30.29 22.33
N PHE A 392 7.15 -31.11 21.29
CA PHE A 392 6.23 -32.21 21.04
C PHE A 392 6.44 -33.37 22.01
N GLU A 393 7.68 -33.66 22.41
CA GLU A 393 8.03 -34.62 23.44
C GLU A 393 7.36 -34.24 24.77
N ASP A 394 7.61 -33.01 25.24
CA ASP A 394 7.02 -32.50 26.48
C ASP A 394 5.49 -32.62 26.50
N ARG A 395 4.85 -32.28 25.38
CA ARG A 395 3.39 -32.36 25.24
C ARG A 395 2.88 -33.81 25.17
N PHE A 396 3.63 -34.67 24.52
CA PHE A 396 3.31 -36.10 24.43
C PHE A 396 3.43 -36.77 25.78
N GLU A 397 4.53 -36.55 26.50
CA GLU A 397 4.74 -37.06 27.86
C GLU A 397 3.72 -36.53 28.85
N ALA A 398 3.40 -35.21 28.77
CA ALA A 398 2.35 -34.63 29.59
C ALA A 398 0.96 -35.26 29.30
N TYR A 399 0.70 -35.67 28.05
CA TYR A 399 -0.52 -36.38 27.69
C TYR A 399 -0.55 -37.78 28.28
N LEU A 400 0.54 -38.53 28.21
CA LEU A 400 0.71 -39.86 28.81
C LEU A 400 0.57 -39.79 30.35
N ALA A 401 1.22 -38.79 30.97
CA ALA A 401 1.11 -38.56 32.42
C ALA A 401 -0.34 -38.31 32.89
N ARG A 402 -1.13 -37.57 32.08
CA ARG A 402 -2.58 -37.40 32.37
C ARG A 402 -3.36 -38.71 32.29
N ILE A 403 -3.02 -39.58 31.36
CA ILE A 403 -3.64 -40.94 31.31
C ILE A 403 -3.25 -41.73 32.56
N GLN A 404 -1.96 -41.72 32.95
CA GLN A 404 -1.47 -42.39 34.14
C GLN A 404 -2.16 -41.91 35.42
N GLN A 405 -2.28 -40.59 35.60
CA GLN A 405 -3.00 -40.00 36.72
C GLN A 405 -4.49 -40.43 36.75
N ALA A 406 -5.13 -40.50 35.58
CA ALA A 406 -6.51 -40.94 35.49
C ALA A 406 -6.71 -42.42 35.93
N LEU A 407 -5.70 -43.29 35.79
CA LEU A 407 -5.75 -44.64 36.29
C LEU A 407 -5.81 -44.73 37.84
N GLN A 408 -5.22 -43.73 38.50
CA GLN A 408 -5.20 -43.67 39.98
C GLN A 408 -6.42 -42.92 40.55
N ALA A 409 -7.05 -42.05 39.75
CA ALA A 409 -8.18 -41.22 40.21
C ALA A 409 -9.46 -42.02 40.41
N LYS A 410 -10.29 -41.64 41.42
CA LYS A 410 -11.63 -42.15 41.61
C LYS A 410 -12.52 -41.66 40.47
N GLY A 411 -13.14 -42.61 39.71
CA GLY A 411 -13.95 -42.27 38.53
C GLY A 411 -13.12 -42.06 37.23
N GLY A 412 -11.82 -42.25 37.27
CA GLY A 412 -10.98 -42.16 36.08
C GLY A 412 -11.20 -43.33 35.11
N VAL A 413 -10.78 -43.12 33.84
CA VAL A 413 -10.92 -44.15 32.79
C VAL A 413 -9.88 -45.23 32.99
N LYS A 414 -10.35 -46.43 33.40
CA LYS A 414 -9.49 -47.59 33.70
C LYS A 414 -9.68 -48.76 32.75
N LYS A 415 -10.74 -48.80 31.92
CA LYS A 415 -10.94 -49.87 30.92
C LYS A 415 -9.75 -49.91 29.96
N ALA A 416 -9.11 -51.08 29.81
CA ALA A 416 -7.92 -51.23 29.01
C ALA A 416 -8.07 -50.73 27.56
N ASP A 417 -9.20 -51.08 26.90
CA ASP A 417 -9.52 -50.64 25.54
C ASP A 417 -9.54 -49.08 25.42
N LYS A 418 -10.18 -48.41 26.43
CA LYS A 418 -10.26 -46.95 26.43
C LYS A 418 -8.91 -46.30 26.72
N VAL A 419 -8.05 -46.93 27.46
CA VAL A 419 -6.67 -46.46 27.70
C VAL A 419 -5.86 -46.56 26.40
N TRP A 420 -5.92 -47.68 25.69
CA TRP A 420 -5.28 -47.89 24.39
C TRP A 420 -5.81 -46.90 23.32
N GLU A 421 -7.12 -46.67 23.29
CA GLU A 421 -7.72 -45.68 22.41
C GLU A 421 -7.13 -44.25 22.65
N ARG A 422 -6.95 -43.87 23.91
CA ARG A 422 -6.34 -42.56 24.28
C ARG A 422 -4.88 -42.50 23.90
N ILE A 423 -4.11 -43.58 24.08
CA ILE A 423 -2.73 -43.68 23.65
C ILE A 423 -2.66 -43.59 22.11
N GLY A 424 -3.57 -44.24 21.38
CA GLY A 424 -3.66 -44.14 19.92
C GLY A 424 -3.89 -42.70 19.47
N ARG A 425 -4.84 -41.96 20.12
CA ARG A 425 -5.06 -40.53 19.84
C ARG A 425 -3.83 -39.66 20.15
N ALA A 426 -3.07 -39.99 21.22
CA ALA A 426 -1.81 -39.30 21.50
C ALA A 426 -0.77 -39.54 20.40
N LYS A 427 -0.64 -40.76 19.92
CA LYS A 427 0.26 -41.12 18.81
C LYS A 427 -0.13 -40.42 17.52
N GLU A 428 -1.42 -40.37 17.19
CA GLU A 428 -1.96 -39.65 16.04
C GLU A 428 -1.70 -38.13 16.14
N LYS A 429 -1.85 -37.58 17.34
CA LYS A 429 -1.60 -36.14 17.57
C LYS A 429 -0.15 -35.74 17.51
N TYR A 430 0.76 -36.64 17.86
CA TYR A 430 2.21 -36.40 17.90
C TYR A 430 2.99 -37.43 17.04
N PRO A 431 2.73 -37.49 15.73
CA PRO A 431 3.28 -38.52 14.85
C PRO A 431 4.79 -38.45 14.71
N SER A 432 5.41 -37.30 14.97
CA SER A 432 6.85 -37.08 14.81
C SER A 432 7.70 -37.62 15.96
N VAL A 433 7.11 -37.82 17.14
CA VAL A 433 7.86 -38.18 18.35
C VAL A 433 7.50 -39.57 18.94
N HIS A 434 6.27 -40.04 18.74
CA HIS A 434 5.84 -41.30 19.37
C HIS A 434 6.63 -42.53 18.96
N HIS A 435 7.37 -42.48 17.84
CA HIS A 435 8.09 -43.64 17.28
C HIS A 435 9.23 -44.14 18.16
N TYR A 436 9.84 -43.25 18.92
CA TYR A 436 10.96 -43.62 19.81
C TYR A 436 10.52 -43.70 21.29
N TYR A 437 9.21 -43.87 21.54
CA TYR A 437 8.69 -44.17 22.87
C TYR A 437 8.20 -45.63 22.91
N ASP A 438 8.71 -46.39 23.85
CA ASP A 438 8.14 -47.68 24.24
C ASP A 438 7.06 -47.46 25.30
N ILE A 439 5.84 -47.88 25.03
CA ILE A 439 4.69 -47.63 25.90
C ILE A 439 4.09 -48.96 26.31
N LYS A 440 4.09 -49.23 27.64
CA LYS A 440 3.59 -50.44 28.24
C LYS A 440 2.41 -50.15 29.15
N VAL A 441 1.33 -50.90 28.96
CA VAL A 441 0.13 -50.85 29.81
C VAL A 441 0.02 -52.14 30.54
N SER A 442 0.06 -52.11 31.88
CA SER A 442 -0.24 -53.27 32.70
C SER A 442 -1.76 -53.42 32.86
N VAL A 443 -2.31 -54.57 32.61
CA VAL A 443 -3.75 -54.87 32.63
C VAL A 443 -4.03 -55.98 33.62
N ASP A 444 -5.05 -55.80 34.47
CA ASP A 444 -5.67 -56.86 35.26
C ASP A 444 -6.65 -57.61 34.33
N GLU A 445 -6.20 -58.78 33.84
CA GLU A 445 -6.97 -59.57 32.87
C GLU A 445 -8.32 -60.02 33.41
N THR A 446 -8.44 -60.20 34.73
CA THR A 446 -9.72 -60.67 35.35
C THR A 446 -10.78 -59.58 35.32
N LYS A 447 -10.39 -58.34 35.40
CA LYS A 447 -11.29 -57.15 35.42
C LYS A 447 -11.30 -56.37 34.12
N GLY A 448 -10.38 -56.65 33.18
CA GLY A 448 -10.22 -55.89 31.92
C GLY A 448 -9.84 -54.43 32.14
N ILE A 449 -9.14 -54.09 33.24
CA ILE A 449 -8.77 -52.71 33.59
C ILE A 449 -7.26 -52.55 33.56
N ALA A 450 -6.83 -51.39 33.05
CA ALA A 450 -5.44 -50.96 33.11
C ALA A 450 -5.10 -50.53 34.55
N THR A 451 -3.97 -51.04 35.06
CA THR A 451 -3.48 -50.80 36.43
C THR A 451 -2.33 -49.81 36.47
N ALA A 452 -1.48 -49.85 35.42
CA ALA A 452 -0.34 -48.95 35.28
C ALA A 452 -0.05 -48.63 33.83
N LEU A 453 0.54 -47.47 33.60
CA LEU A 453 1.05 -47.00 32.32
C LEU A 453 2.53 -46.59 32.51
N HIS A 454 3.42 -47.23 31.77
CA HIS A 454 4.85 -46.88 31.73
C HIS A 454 5.21 -46.49 30.32
N TRP A 455 6.09 -45.53 30.16
CA TRP A 455 6.69 -45.19 28.90
C TRP A 455 8.17 -44.89 29.11
N GLU A 456 8.97 -45.24 28.11
CA GLU A 456 10.40 -45.02 28.12
C GLU A 456 10.86 -44.53 26.76
N LYS A 457 11.75 -43.56 26.76
CA LYS A 457 12.34 -43.03 25.55
C LYS A 457 13.49 -43.96 25.10
N GLN A 458 13.42 -44.44 23.88
CA GLN A 458 14.46 -45.28 23.30
C GLN A 458 15.59 -44.41 22.75
N GLU A 459 16.65 -44.22 23.52
CA GLU A 459 17.75 -43.30 23.22
C GLU A 459 18.40 -43.57 21.86
N THR A 460 18.60 -44.83 21.44
CA THR A 460 19.16 -45.18 20.13
C THR A 460 18.32 -44.66 18.97
N GLN A 461 17.01 -44.80 19.05
CA GLN A 461 16.09 -44.29 18.01
C GLN A 461 15.97 -42.77 18.04
N HIS A 462 16.01 -42.19 19.24
CA HIS A 462 16.01 -40.76 19.42
C HIS A 462 17.26 -40.10 18.81
N GLN A 463 18.45 -40.61 19.13
CA GLN A 463 19.74 -40.16 18.55
C GLN A 463 19.78 -40.31 17.02
N ALA A 464 19.31 -41.46 16.50
CA ALA A 464 19.19 -41.64 15.06
C ALA A 464 18.27 -40.60 14.40
N ARG A 465 17.25 -40.16 15.11
CA ARG A 465 16.38 -39.08 14.63
C ARG A 465 17.07 -37.72 14.71
N GLU A 466 17.79 -37.44 15.78
CA GLU A 466 18.52 -36.18 15.96
C GLU A 466 19.57 -35.95 14.87
N THR A 467 20.28 -36.97 14.45
CA THR A 467 21.26 -36.88 13.34
C THR A 467 20.64 -36.41 12.02
N GLN A 468 19.34 -36.65 11.84
CA GLN A 468 18.60 -36.29 10.64
C GLN A 468 17.98 -34.88 10.71
N TYR A 469 18.07 -34.17 11.85
CA TYR A 469 17.56 -32.81 11.93
C TYR A 469 18.34 -31.87 11.03
N GLY A 470 17.60 -30.94 10.40
CA GLY A 470 18.18 -30.00 9.47
C GLY A 470 18.49 -30.54 8.08
N MET A 471 18.33 -31.88 7.86
CA MET A 471 18.62 -32.53 6.60
C MET A 471 17.39 -32.49 5.68
N TYR A 472 17.62 -32.19 4.39
CA TYR A 472 16.64 -32.32 3.31
C TYR A 472 17.36 -32.55 1.97
N PHE A 473 16.60 -33.01 0.99
CA PHE A 473 17.15 -33.33 -0.33
C PHE A 473 16.52 -32.39 -1.36
N LEU A 474 17.39 -31.77 -2.19
CA LEU A 474 16.95 -31.10 -3.40
C LEU A 474 16.98 -32.07 -4.56
N ARG A 475 15.95 -32.01 -5.42
CA ARG A 475 15.85 -32.79 -6.67
C ARG A 475 15.70 -31.82 -7.83
N THR A 476 16.43 -32.06 -8.90
CA THR A 476 16.41 -31.19 -10.09
C THR A 476 16.65 -32.00 -11.36
N SER A 477 16.09 -31.54 -12.49
CA SER A 477 16.42 -32.03 -13.82
C SER A 477 17.63 -31.31 -14.45
N LEU A 478 18.21 -30.32 -13.76
CA LEU A 478 19.43 -29.64 -14.21
C LEU A 478 20.64 -30.49 -13.87
N LYS A 479 21.54 -30.67 -14.84
CA LYS A 479 22.86 -31.29 -14.56
C LYS A 479 23.59 -30.38 -13.55
N ILE A 480 23.93 -30.95 -12.41
CA ILE A 480 24.62 -30.22 -11.34
C ILE A 480 26.07 -30.03 -11.75
N THR A 481 26.45 -28.80 -12.01
CA THR A 481 27.85 -28.38 -12.25
C THR A 481 28.44 -27.68 -11.04
N ASP A 482 27.61 -27.02 -10.25
CA ASP A 482 27.96 -26.30 -9.02
C ASP A 482 26.80 -26.43 -8.03
N GLU A 483 27.05 -27.04 -6.89
CA GLU A 483 26.08 -27.30 -5.83
C GLU A 483 25.57 -26.01 -5.18
N VAL A 484 26.44 -24.99 -5.07
CA VAL A 484 26.13 -23.70 -4.47
C VAL A 484 25.12 -22.94 -5.34
N ILE A 485 25.29 -23.01 -6.66
CA ILE A 485 24.36 -22.37 -7.60
C ILE A 485 22.97 -23.00 -7.46
N ILE A 486 22.86 -24.33 -7.45
CA ILE A 486 21.57 -25.03 -7.30
C ILE A 486 20.91 -24.67 -5.97
N TRP A 487 21.66 -24.64 -4.87
CA TRP A 487 21.13 -24.27 -3.58
C TRP A 487 20.69 -22.80 -3.53
N ASN A 488 21.43 -21.89 -4.14
CA ASN A 488 21.06 -20.47 -4.25
C ASN A 488 19.78 -20.30 -5.08
N ILE A 489 19.63 -21.01 -6.20
CA ILE A 489 18.40 -21.01 -7.00
C ILE A 489 17.22 -21.47 -6.14
N TYR A 490 17.36 -22.55 -5.37
CA TYR A 490 16.29 -23.00 -4.48
C TYR A 490 15.93 -21.96 -3.43
N ASN A 491 16.90 -21.26 -2.85
CA ASN A 491 16.63 -20.23 -1.85
C ASN A 491 15.86 -19.01 -2.37
N THR A 492 15.78 -18.84 -3.69
CA THR A 492 14.93 -17.79 -4.29
C THR A 492 13.44 -18.02 -4.00
N ILE A 493 13.02 -19.21 -3.57
CA ILE A 493 11.64 -19.51 -3.14
C ILE A 493 11.16 -18.56 -2.03
N ARG A 494 12.07 -17.96 -1.26
CA ARG A 494 11.76 -16.94 -0.27
C ARG A 494 11.16 -15.68 -0.88
N GLU A 495 11.41 -15.39 -2.15
CA GLU A 495 10.83 -14.21 -2.82
C GLU A 495 9.33 -14.40 -3.06
N ILE A 496 8.86 -15.62 -3.39
CA ILE A 496 7.43 -15.87 -3.50
C ILE A 496 6.74 -15.86 -2.13
N GLU A 497 7.39 -16.38 -1.08
CA GLU A 497 6.89 -16.26 0.29
C GLU A 497 6.77 -14.79 0.71
N HIS A 498 7.74 -13.96 0.32
CA HIS A 498 7.72 -12.52 0.56
C HIS A 498 6.60 -11.82 -0.22
N THR A 499 6.39 -12.22 -1.48
CA THR A 499 5.27 -11.74 -2.32
C THR A 499 3.93 -12.01 -1.63
N PHE A 500 3.70 -13.25 -1.20
CA PHE A 500 2.47 -13.59 -0.47
C PHE A 500 2.31 -12.84 0.85
N ARG A 501 3.39 -12.64 1.58
CA ARG A 501 3.35 -11.85 2.83
C ARG A 501 2.97 -10.40 2.54
N THR A 502 3.53 -9.77 1.52
CA THR A 502 3.18 -8.41 1.11
C THR A 502 1.71 -8.31 0.73
N LEU A 503 1.22 -9.22 -0.11
CA LEU A 503 -0.20 -9.26 -0.51
C LEU A 503 -1.13 -9.42 0.70
N LYS A 504 -0.84 -10.33 1.60
CA LYS A 504 -1.72 -10.65 2.74
C LYS A 504 -1.67 -9.63 3.87
N THR A 505 -0.51 -9.04 4.13
CA THR A 505 -0.26 -8.23 5.32
C THR A 505 -0.19 -6.74 5.00
N GLU A 506 0.55 -6.37 3.94
CA GLU A 506 0.76 -4.95 3.60
C GLU A 506 -0.33 -4.41 2.66
N LEU A 507 -0.95 -5.28 1.85
CA LEU A 507 -2.05 -4.94 0.93
C LEU A 507 -3.41 -5.46 1.39
N ASP A 508 -3.51 -5.98 2.60
CA ASP A 508 -4.74 -6.41 3.28
C ASP A 508 -5.67 -7.26 2.39
N LEU A 509 -5.10 -8.30 1.73
CA LEU A 509 -5.83 -9.16 0.81
C LEU A 509 -6.89 -10.02 1.52
N ARG A 510 -6.87 -10.07 2.83
CA ARG A 510 -7.73 -10.88 3.71
C ARG A 510 -8.15 -10.11 4.96
N PRO A 511 -9.33 -10.41 5.53
CA PRO A 511 -10.35 -11.35 5.05
C PRO A 511 -11.15 -10.84 3.85
N ILE A 512 -11.78 -11.76 3.10
CA ILE A 512 -12.62 -11.42 1.94
C ILE A 512 -14.07 -11.32 2.36
N TYR A 513 -14.70 -10.17 2.06
CA TYR A 513 -16.12 -9.89 2.40
C TYR A 513 -17.05 -9.98 1.18
N HIS A 514 -16.53 -10.04 -0.05
CA HIS A 514 -17.32 -10.03 -1.28
C HIS A 514 -18.30 -11.20 -1.37
N LYS A 515 -19.52 -10.92 -1.82
CA LYS A 515 -20.60 -11.93 -1.86
C LYS A 515 -20.49 -12.85 -3.07
N THR A 516 -20.16 -12.30 -4.25
CA THR A 516 -20.09 -13.05 -5.51
C THR A 516 -18.66 -13.51 -5.82
N ASP A 517 -18.55 -14.60 -6.59
CA ASP A 517 -17.26 -15.11 -7.03
C ASP A 517 -16.54 -14.11 -7.95
N LYS A 518 -17.26 -13.45 -8.87
CA LYS A 518 -16.69 -12.44 -9.78
C LYS A 518 -16.09 -11.27 -8.99
N ALA A 519 -16.79 -10.75 -7.98
CA ALA A 519 -16.27 -9.68 -7.13
C ALA A 519 -15.07 -10.14 -6.26
N THR A 520 -15.06 -11.40 -5.83
CA THR A 520 -13.92 -12.00 -5.13
C THR A 520 -12.68 -12.05 -6.03
N MET A 521 -12.85 -12.53 -7.27
CA MET A 521 -11.75 -12.58 -8.24
C MET A 521 -11.22 -11.19 -8.57
N ALA A 522 -12.11 -10.22 -8.77
CA ALA A 522 -11.75 -8.82 -9.01
C ALA A 522 -10.98 -8.19 -7.84
N HIS A 523 -11.40 -8.46 -6.59
CA HIS A 523 -10.70 -8.00 -5.39
C HIS A 523 -9.28 -8.56 -5.28
N LEU A 524 -9.12 -9.87 -5.50
CA LEU A 524 -7.81 -10.51 -5.47
C LEU A 524 -6.89 -9.95 -6.58
N HIS A 525 -7.42 -9.79 -7.78
CA HIS A 525 -6.68 -9.22 -8.90
C HIS A 525 -6.31 -7.75 -8.68
N LEU A 526 -7.19 -6.94 -8.09
CA LEU A 526 -6.87 -5.57 -7.70
C LEU A 526 -5.68 -5.52 -6.74
N GLY A 527 -5.61 -6.45 -5.78
CA GLY A 527 -4.45 -6.61 -4.90
C GLY A 527 -3.18 -6.98 -5.67
N VAL A 528 -3.29 -7.85 -6.67
CA VAL A 528 -2.19 -8.22 -7.57
C VAL A 528 -1.70 -7.01 -8.37
N LEU A 529 -2.59 -6.19 -8.92
CA LEU A 529 -2.21 -4.96 -9.64
C LEU A 529 -1.52 -3.95 -8.72
N ALA A 530 -2.04 -3.74 -7.51
CA ALA A 530 -1.40 -2.89 -6.51
C ALA A 530 0.00 -3.41 -6.14
N TYR A 531 0.16 -4.73 -6.02
CA TYR A 531 1.46 -5.35 -5.76
C TYR A 531 2.50 -5.02 -6.84
N TRP A 532 2.12 -4.95 -8.12
CA TRP A 532 3.05 -4.54 -9.18
C TRP A 532 3.61 -3.14 -8.96
N LEU A 533 2.77 -2.18 -8.55
CA LEU A 533 3.25 -0.83 -8.19
C LEU A 533 4.24 -0.91 -7.03
N VAL A 534 3.86 -1.62 -5.97
CA VAL A 534 4.65 -1.79 -4.75
C VAL A 534 6.00 -2.45 -5.06
N ASN A 535 6.00 -3.55 -5.81
CA ASN A 535 7.23 -4.29 -6.10
C ASN A 535 8.15 -3.51 -7.06
N THR A 536 7.59 -2.76 -8.01
CA THR A 536 8.36 -1.88 -8.91
C THR A 536 9.12 -0.83 -8.11
N ILE A 537 8.46 -0.15 -7.18
CA ILE A 537 9.09 0.85 -6.30
C ILE A 537 10.16 0.18 -5.42
N ARG A 538 9.82 -0.93 -4.76
CA ARG A 538 10.75 -1.63 -3.86
C ARG A 538 11.96 -2.21 -4.58
N CYS A 539 11.79 -2.79 -5.75
CA CYS A 539 12.88 -3.33 -6.57
C CYS A 539 13.88 -2.22 -6.93
N GLN A 540 13.40 -1.07 -7.37
CA GLN A 540 14.25 0.07 -7.67
C GLN A 540 14.98 0.60 -6.43
N LEU A 541 14.33 0.72 -5.29
CA LEU A 541 14.97 1.14 -4.04
C LEU A 541 16.00 0.12 -3.54
N LYS A 542 15.67 -1.18 -3.65
CA LYS A 542 16.58 -2.29 -3.28
C LYS A 542 17.86 -2.30 -4.11
N SER A 543 17.79 -1.96 -5.40
CA SER A 543 18.99 -1.84 -6.26
C SER A 543 19.94 -0.71 -5.82
N HIS A 544 19.44 0.26 -5.02
CA HIS A 544 20.23 1.34 -4.40
C HIS A 544 20.52 1.09 -2.91
N GLY A 545 20.34 -0.13 -2.42
CA GLY A 545 20.64 -0.52 -1.04
C GLY A 545 19.57 -0.16 0.00
N ILE A 546 18.39 0.36 -0.42
CA ILE A 546 17.29 0.68 0.49
C ILE A 546 16.30 -0.49 0.52
N ASN A 547 16.17 -1.12 1.67
CA ASN A 547 15.28 -2.27 1.88
C ASN A 547 14.22 -1.98 2.97
N TYR A 548 13.41 -0.94 2.76
CA TYR A 548 12.30 -0.60 3.65
C TYR A 548 11.08 -1.50 3.41
N SER A 549 10.27 -1.75 4.45
CA SER A 549 8.94 -2.32 4.30
C SER A 549 8.05 -1.36 3.50
N TRP A 550 7.01 -1.88 2.87
CA TRP A 550 6.06 -1.02 2.15
C TRP A 550 5.37 -0.03 3.08
N THR A 551 4.96 -0.48 4.25
CA THR A 551 4.38 0.38 5.29
C THR A 551 5.28 1.56 5.66
N GLU A 552 6.60 1.34 5.74
CA GLU A 552 7.55 2.41 6.04
C GLU A 552 7.69 3.39 4.86
N ILE A 553 7.68 2.90 3.62
CA ILE A 553 7.70 3.76 2.42
C ILE A 553 6.46 4.64 2.38
N VAL A 554 5.27 4.08 2.62
CA VAL A 554 4.01 4.83 2.69
C VAL A 554 4.05 5.86 3.83
N ARG A 555 4.52 5.48 5.01
CA ARG A 555 4.67 6.40 6.16
C ARG A 555 5.55 7.60 5.82
N ILE A 556 6.67 7.38 5.14
CA ILE A 556 7.55 8.46 4.67
C ILE A 556 6.85 9.31 3.61
N GLY A 557 6.18 8.67 2.64
CA GLY A 557 5.44 9.35 1.58
C GLY A 557 4.35 10.28 2.12
N ASN A 558 3.57 9.82 3.10
CA ASN A 558 2.46 10.57 3.70
C ASN A 558 2.89 11.81 4.50
N THR A 559 4.19 12.05 4.67
CA THR A 559 4.70 13.33 5.20
C THR A 559 4.50 14.49 4.21
N GLN A 560 4.40 14.21 2.91
CA GLN A 560 4.10 15.23 1.90
C GLN A 560 2.60 15.36 1.70
N LYS A 561 2.11 16.58 1.85
CA LYS A 561 0.69 16.89 1.74
C LYS A 561 0.43 17.99 0.73
N ILE A 562 -0.77 18.00 0.18
CA ILE A 562 -1.32 19.11 -0.58
C ILE A 562 -2.17 19.93 0.36
N ILE A 563 -1.90 21.24 0.41
CA ILE A 563 -2.58 22.16 1.33
C ILE A 563 -3.14 23.34 0.55
N THR A 564 -4.33 23.76 0.91
CA THR A 564 -4.93 25.03 0.49
C THR A 564 -4.62 26.09 1.55
N THR A 565 -3.90 27.12 1.16
CA THR A 565 -3.65 28.30 1.99
C THR A 565 -4.45 29.46 1.41
N SER A 566 -5.29 30.10 2.21
CA SER A 566 -6.01 31.31 1.84
C SER A 566 -5.66 32.44 2.80
N GLY A 567 -5.67 33.66 2.31
CA GLY A 567 -5.43 34.86 3.10
C GLY A 567 -5.86 36.09 2.33
N GLN A 568 -6.03 37.21 3.02
CA GLN A 568 -6.38 38.48 2.40
C GLN A 568 -5.12 39.17 1.88
N ASN A 569 -5.21 39.76 0.69
CA ASN A 569 -4.15 40.62 0.20
C ASN A 569 -4.41 42.05 0.64
N THR A 570 -3.47 42.97 0.34
CA THR A 570 -3.57 44.41 0.66
C THR A 570 -4.76 45.12 -0.01
N PHE A 571 -5.52 44.43 -0.86
CA PHE A 571 -6.71 44.93 -1.56
C PHE A 571 -8.00 44.27 -1.07
N ASP A 572 -7.99 43.68 0.13
CA ASP A 572 -9.10 42.93 0.73
C ASP A 572 -9.67 41.79 -0.15
N LYS A 573 -8.84 41.30 -1.09
CA LYS A 573 -9.18 40.13 -1.92
C LYS A 573 -8.65 38.87 -1.28
N THR A 574 -9.46 37.82 -1.24
CA THR A 574 -9.01 36.52 -0.79
C THR A 574 -8.14 35.86 -1.87
N VAL A 575 -6.89 35.61 -1.55
CA VAL A 575 -5.96 34.88 -2.37
C VAL A 575 -5.89 33.45 -1.85
N THR A 576 -6.24 32.48 -2.69
CA THR A 576 -6.16 31.06 -2.35
C THR A 576 -5.05 30.41 -3.17
N VAL A 577 -4.17 29.70 -2.49
CA VAL A 577 -3.07 28.97 -3.10
C VAL A 577 -3.14 27.51 -2.68
N ARG A 578 -3.29 26.60 -3.65
CA ARG A 578 -3.21 25.17 -3.43
C ARG A 578 -1.87 24.65 -3.97
N LYS A 579 -1.08 24.04 -3.11
CA LYS A 579 0.25 23.54 -3.44
C LYS A 579 0.65 22.38 -2.52
N CYS A 580 1.66 21.61 -2.96
CA CYS A 580 2.29 20.57 -2.13
C CYS A 580 3.24 21.19 -1.10
N THR A 581 3.35 20.55 0.06
CA THR A 581 4.46 20.79 0.99
C THR A 581 5.78 20.36 0.39
N GLN A 582 6.89 20.87 0.89
CA GLN A 582 8.20 20.36 0.52
C GLN A 582 8.37 18.94 1.10
N PRO A 583 8.93 17.98 0.36
CA PRO A 583 9.28 16.68 0.91
C PRO A 583 10.37 16.85 1.98
N ASN A 584 10.31 16.05 3.03
CA ASN A 584 11.40 15.97 4.00
C ASN A 584 12.63 15.27 3.39
N GLU A 585 13.74 15.23 4.11
CA GLU A 585 15.01 14.68 3.63
C GLU A 585 14.86 13.20 3.17
N LYS A 586 14.22 12.35 3.99
CA LYS A 586 14.01 10.94 3.65
C LYS A 586 13.17 10.77 2.39
N LEU A 587 12.07 11.49 2.29
CA LEU A 587 11.21 11.43 1.08
C LEU A 587 11.95 11.98 -0.14
N SER A 588 12.71 13.07 0.01
CA SER A 588 13.52 13.63 -1.07
C SER A 588 14.51 12.61 -1.61
N GLN A 589 15.17 11.86 -0.73
CA GLN A 589 16.06 10.77 -1.11
C GLN A 589 15.32 9.67 -1.89
N LEU A 590 14.15 9.21 -1.39
CA LEU A 590 13.36 8.20 -2.09
C LEU A 590 12.93 8.68 -3.48
N LEU A 591 12.40 9.90 -3.59
CA LEU A 591 11.96 10.46 -4.87
C LEU A 591 13.11 10.60 -5.88
N GLN A 592 14.29 11.01 -5.42
CA GLN A 592 15.49 11.09 -6.24
C GLN A 592 15.91 9.73 -6.79
N LEU A 593 15.98 8.70 -5.95
CA LEU A 593 16.34 7.34 -6.35
C LEU A 593 15.30 6.71 -7.29
N LEU A 594 14.03 7.03 -7.09
CA LEU A 594 12.93 6.61 -7.97
C LEU A 594 12.86 7.43 -9.27
N LYS A 595 13.65 8.53 -9.39
CA LYS A 595 13.61 9.49 -10.49
C LYS A 595 12.23 10.14 -10.65
N ILE A 596 11.56 10.42 -9.53
CA ILE A 596 10.24 11.03 -9.47
C ILE A 596 10.39 12.52 -9.13
N PRO A 597 9.69 13.43 -9.84
CA PRO A 597 9.68 14.84 -9.49
C PRO A 597 9.19 15.09 -8.05
N PRO A 598 9.83 16.00 -7.28
CA PRO A 598 9.51 16.22 -5.87
C PRO A 598 8.15 16.91 -5.66
N LYS A 599 7.55 17.45 -6.71
CA LYS A 599 6.26 18.14 -6.66
C LYS A 599 5.24 17.43 -7.53
N PRO A 600 4.18 16.86 -6.95
CA PRO A 600 3.13 16.15 -7.68
C PRO A 600 2.43 17.01 -8.74
N PHE A 601 2.26 18.29 -8.50
CA PHE A 601 1.73 19.23 -9.49
C PHE A 601 2.16 20.68 -9.21
N GLY A 602 1.95 21.55 -10.19
CA GLY A 602 2.24 22.97 -10.11
C GLY A 602 1.31 23.70 -9.12
N ARG A 603 1.73 24.89 -8.71
CA ARG A 603 0.93 25.76 -7.84
C ARG A 603 -0.35 26.22 -8.57
N ARG A 604 -1.51 25.94 -8.00
CA ARG A 604 -2.80 26.52 -8.41
C ARG A 604 -3.06 27.75 -7.56
N LYS A 605 -3.39 28.88 -8.19
CA LYS A 605 -3.71 30.16 -7.53
C LYS A 605 -5.04 30.67 -8.04
N SER A 606 -5.93 31.05 -7.13
CA SER A 606 -7.14 31.81 -7.43
C SER A 606 -7.20 33.07 -6.59
N VAL A 607 -7.86 34.11 -7.11
CA VAL A 607 -8.08 35.38 -6.41
C VAL A 607 -9.55 35.71 -6.57
N VAL A 608 -10.25 35.78 -5.45
CA VAL A 608 -11.69 36.04 -5.42
C VAL A 608 -11.94 37.37 -4.71
N HIS A 609 -12.79 38.23 -5.30
CA HIS A 609 -13.30 39.41 -4.62
C HIS A 609 -14.20 38.99 -3.46
N LYS A 610 -14.07 39.65 -2.30
CA LYS A 610 -15.04 39.49 -1.21
C LYS A 610 -16.39 39.97 -1.74
N LEU A 611 -17.31 39.06 -1.97
CA LEU A 611 -18.69 39.43 -2.25
C LEU A 611 -19.23 40.16 -1.02
N LEU A 612 -19.52 41.43 -1.15
CA LEU A 612 -20.30 42.15 -0.13
C LEU A 612 -21.61 41.36 0.05
N PRO A 613 -22.06 41.11 1.29
CA PRO A 613 -23.36 40.49 1.51
C PRO A 613 -24.41 41.35 0.79
N ARG A 614 -25.23 40.73 -0.06
CA ARG A 614 -26.35 41.40 -0.71
C ARG A 614 -27.19 42.03 0.40
N LYS A 615 -27.30 43.39 0.43
CA LYS A 615 -28.28 44.07 1.22
C LYS A 615 -29.66 43.71 0.65
N ASN A 616 -30.28 42.67 1.08
CA ASN A 616 -31.71 42.38 0.96
C ASN A 616 -31.94 40.89 1.22
N GLU A 617 -31.93 40.53 2.49
CA GLU A 617 -32.65 39.34 3.00
C GLU A 617 -32.77 39.43 4.53
N ASN A 618 -33.31 40.55 5.03
CA ASN A 618 -33.80 40.64 6.40
C ASN A 618 -34.90 41.72 6.50
N ILE A 619 -36.01 41.53 5.80
CA ILE A 619 -37.31 42.08 6.15
C ILE A 619 -38.35 41.09 5.61
N GLN A 620 -38.60 40.01 6.30
CA GLN A 620 -39.84 39.22 6.29
C GLN A 620 -39.60 37.97 7.12
N ASN A 621 -39.66 38.12 8.43
CA ASN A 621 -40.06 37.05 9.36
C ASN A 621 -40.12 37.60 10.80
N GLN A 622 -40.92 38.66 10.98
CA GLN A 622 -41.49 39.04 12.27
C GLN A 622 -42.94 39.48 12.05
N SER A 623 -43.80 38.53 11.83
CA SER A 623 -45.24 38.60 12.12
C SER A 623 -45.82 37.24 11.79
N PHE A 624 -45.91 36.39 12.80
CA PHE A 624 -46.91 35.33 12.96
C PHE A 624 -46.47 34.45 14.15
N MET A 625 -46.65 35.03 15.37
CA MET A 625 -46.95 34.26 16.55
C MET A 625 -47.72 35.16 17.52
N SER A 626 -49.01 35.26 17.32
CA SER A 626 -50.02 35.52 18.31
C SER A 626 -51.37 35.13 17.71
N GLY A 627 -51.85 33.95 18.13
CA GLY A 627 -53.15 33.37 17.80
C GLY A 627 -53.19 31.97 18.29
#